data_ef49fd400b82c29266bf14aecf417b16
#
_entry.id   ef49fd400b82c29266bf14aecf417b16
#
_cell.length_a   1.000
_cell.length_b   1.000
_cell.length_c   1.000
_cell.angle_alpha   90.00
_cell.angle_beta   90.00
_cell.angle_gamma   90.00
#
_symmetry.space_group_name_H-M   'P 1'
#
loop_
_entity.id
_entity.type
_entity.pdbx_description
1 polymer ?
#
loop_
_entity_poly.entity_id
_entity_poly.type
_entity_poly.pdbx_seq_one_letter_code
_entity_poly.pdbx_strand_id
1 'polypeptide(L)'
;MNGEGVSQCAVERPAATRRQFLKTVAAGLGASAVLGRPVSAVLAAPQQASPARLPTALVGGRICKSHAAVNRLECPERYDAVLAALRESSYFSALKHFRPRPASDDEIRLCHRDTYLATIRRDIESGAPKLTSGDTFICRNSLLAALFASGAACVAVDAVLSGQAKNAFCLTRPPGHHATAERGMGFCIFNNVAIAARYAQQKHQVGKVLIVDWDVHHGNGTQEIFYEDGSIFYFSAHQAPWYPGTGSKEETGRGKGLGTTLNCPVARGAGREEVFAAFQHQLAPAVDRFKPELVFVSAGFDSRHGDPLGRLELTDRDYFDLTGLVLEMADQYADGRVVSVLEGGYDLTGLGSAAAAHCDRLQQG
;
A
#
# COMPACT_ATOMS: atom_id res chain seq x y z
N MET A 1 16.89 62.10 -28.46
CA MET A 1 15.65 62.87 -28.22
C MET A 1 14.70 61.90 -27.48
N ASN A 2 14.57 62.19 -26.22
CA ASN A 2 13.39 62.12 -25.33
C ASN A 2 12.52 60.88 -25.41
N GLY A 3 12.13 60.22 -24.33
CA GLY A 3 12.16 60.54 -22.91
C GLY A 3 11.26 59.55 -22.20
N GLU A 4 11.67 59.13 -21.03
CA GLU A 4 10.98 58.80 -19.78
C GLU A 4 9.54 58.27 -19.76
N GLY A 5 9.33 57.28 -18.91
CA GLY A 5 8.02 56.84 -18.40
C GLY A 5 8.09 55.61 -17.53
N VAL A 6 8.66 55.74 -16.33
CA VAL A 6 8.59 54.73 -15.23
C VAL A 6 7.21 54.80 -14.61
N SER A 7 6.49 53.66 -14.52
CA SER A 7 5.33 53.53 -13.63
C SER A 7 5.49 52.26 -12.78
N GLN A 8 5.77 52.49 -11.51
CA GLN A 8 5.65 51.49 -10.43
C GLN A 8 4.18 51.17 -10.20
N CYS A 9 3.83 49.89 -10.15
CA CYS A 9 2.57 49.48 -9.57
C CYS A 9 2.83 48.46 -8.47
N ALA A 10 2.40 48.82 -7.28
CA ALA A 10 2.61 48.11 -6.02
C ALA A 10 1.85 46.79 -5.97
N VAL A 11 2.51 45.79 -5.42
CA VAL A 11 1.91 44.47 -5.06
C VAL A 11 1.35 44.59 -3.65
N GLU A 12 0.02 44.61 -3.54
CA GLU A 12 -0.66 44.44 -2.25
C GLU A 12 -0.70 42.94 -1.84
N ARG A 13 -0.20 42.67 -0.63
CA ARG A 13 -0.35 41.36 0.04
C ARG A 13 -1.61 41.40 0.90
N PRO A 14 -2.47 40.37 0.90
CA PRO A 14 -3.56 40.29 1.89
C PRO A 14 -3.03 39.83 3.23
N ALA A 15 -3.47 40.54 4.28
CA ALA A 15 -3.10 40.35 5.66
C ALA A 15 -3.76 39.10 6.28
N ALA A 16 -2.99 38.34 7.03
CA ALA A 16 -3.46 37.24 7.87
C ALA A 16 -4.11 37.82 9.15
N THR A 17 -5.36 37.45 9.42
CA THR A 17 -6.07 37.77 10.65
C THR A 17 -5.70 36.81 11.78
N ARG A 18 -4.82 37.25 12.67
CA ARG A 18 -4.62 36.62 14.00
C ARG A 18 -5.62 37.21 14.98
N ARG A 19 -6.48 36.41 15.57
CA ARG A 19 -7.25 36.78 16.78
C ARG A 19 -6.29 36.80 17.98
N GLN A 20 -5.92 37.96 18.45
CA GLN A 20 -5.27 38.18 19.75
C GLN A 20 -6.34 38.28 20.83
N PHE A 21 -6.22 37.45 21.84
CA PHE A 21 -6.96 37.61 23.11
C PHE A 21 -6.18 38.56 24.03
N LEU A 22 -6.76 39.75 24.30
CA LEU A 22 -6.25 40.70 25.28
C LEU A 22 -6.57 40.24 26.69
N LYS A 23 -5.54 40.13 27.52
CA LYS A 23 -5.70 40.05 29.00
C LYS A 23 -5.65 41.45 29.55
N THR A 24 -6.72 41.87 30.22
CA THR A 24 -6.75 43.09 31.00
C THR A 24 -6.45 42.74 32.46
N VAL A 25 -5.42 43.33 33.02
CA VAL A 25 -5.08 43.31 34.45
C VAL A 25 -5.69 44.58 35.08
N ALA A 26 -6.53 44.45 36.07
CA ALA A 26 -6.89 45.53 36.94
C ALA A 26 -6.49 45.17 38.38
N ALA A 27 -5.62 45.97 38.96
CA ALA A 27 -5.24 45.91 40.36
C ALA A 27 -6.24 46.74 41.20
N GLY A 28 -6.68 46.19 42.33
CA GLY A 28 -7.47 46.89 43.31
C GLY A 28 -7.24 46.28 44.69
N LEU A 29 -6.55 47.07 45.58
CA LEU A 29 -6.32 46.79 46.99
C LEU A 29 -7.60 46.99 47.81
N GLY A 30 -7.89 46.06 48.72
CA GLY A 30 -8.95 46.25 49.75
C GLY A 30 -8.96 45.12 50.79
N ALA A 31 -8.81 45.49 52.05
CA ALA A 31 -8.48 44.64 53.17
C ALA A 31 -9.65 43.80 53.77
N SER A 32 -9.23 42.65 54.33
CA SER A 32 -9.72 41.94 55.55
C SER A 32 -11.24 41.61 55.71
N ALA A 33 -11.51 40.29 55.63
CA ALA A 33 -12.35 39.60 56.64
C ALA A 33 -12.18 38.10 56.54
N VAL A 34 -11.72 37.47 57.60
CA VAL A 34 -11.61 36.00 57.77
C VAL A 34 -12.99 35.44 58.07
N LEU A 35 -13.56 34.69 57.15
CA LEU A 35 -14.67 33.78 57.41
C LEU A 35 -14.43 32.50 56.62
N GLY A 36 -14.28 31.39 57.32
CA GLY A 36 -14.00 30.06 56.76
C GLY A 36 -15.06 29.66 55.75
N ARG A 37 -14.56 29.36 54.53
CA ARG A 37 -15.35 28.71 53.46
C ARG A 37 -14.98 27.24 53.41
N PRO A 38 -15.95 26.35 53.24
CA PRO A 38 -15.64 24.93 53.04
C PRO A 38 -14.89 24.74 51.74
N VAL A 39 -13.80 23.97 51.78
CA VAL A 39 -13.04 23.54 50.61
C VAL A 39 -13.94 22.59 49.82
N SER A 40 -14.60 23.11 48.79
CA SER A 40 -15.25 22.25 47.80
C SER A 40 -14.16 21.50 47.06
N ALA A 41 -14.05 20.20 47.35
CA ALA A 41 -13.24 19.30 46.53
C ALA A 41 -13.82 19.33 45.11
N VAL A 42 -13.11 19.96 44.18
CA VAL A 42 -13.38 19.84 42.75
C VAL A 42 -13.00 18.42 42.39
N LEU A 43 -14.01 17.57 42.34
CA LEU A 43 -13.87 16.24 41.73
C LEU A 43 -13.43 16.47 40.27
N ALA A 44 -12.19 16.18 39.99
CA ALA A 44 -11.69 16.15 38.62
C ALA A 44 -12.57 15.18 37.81
N ALA A 45 -13.25 15.70 36.80
CA ALA A 45 -13.98 14.85 35.85
C ALA A 45 -13.00 13.79 35.31
N PRO A 46 -13.45 12.53 35.19
CA PRO A 46 -12.60 11.50 34.60
C PRO A 46 -12.18 11.98 33.23
N GLN A 47 -10.87 12.11 32.99
CA GLN A 47 -10.32 12.32 31.67
C GLN A 47 -10.84 11.18 30.81
N GLN A 48 -11.67 11.48 29.82
CA GLN A 48 -12.06 10.51 28.80
C GLN A 48 -10.76 10.05 28.15
N ALA A 49 -10.43 8.78 28.36
CA ALA A 49 -9.31 8.14 27.66
C ALA A 49 -9.55 8.35 26.17
N SER A 50 -8.56 8.91 25.48
CA SER A 50 -8.60 8.99 24.02
C SER A 50 -8.93 7.59 23.48
N PRO A 51 -9.81 7.46 22.49
CA PRO A 51 -10.14 6.16 21.95
C PRO A 51 -8.85 5.44 21.55
N ALA A 52 -8.68 4.21 22.04
CA ALA A 52 -7.49 3.42 21.78
C ALA A 52 -7.32 3.32 20.26
N ARG A 53 -6.15 3.70 19.78
CA ARG A 53 -5.80 3.63 18.35
C ARG A 53 -5.90 2.21 17.87
N LEU A 54 -6.57 1.96 16.73
CA LEU A 54 -6.64 0.65 16.12
C LEU A 54 -5.24 0.19 15.68
N PRO A 55 -4.87 -1.07 15.92
CA PRO A 55 -3.55 -1.60 15.55
C PRO A 55 -3.43 -1.78 14.05
N THR A 56 -2.18 -1.88 13.56
CA THR A 56 -1.89 -2.42 12.24
C THR A 56 -2.01 -3.95 12.27
N ALA A 57 -2.72 -4.53 11.31
CA ALA A 57 -2.78 -5.98 11.14
C ALA A 57 -1.53 -6.51 10.44
N LEU A 58 -0.93 -7.57 10.96
CA LEU A 58 0.05 -8.38 10.23
C LEU A 58 -0.61 -9.71 9.86
N VAL A 59 -0.82 -9.92 8.56
CA VAL A 59 -1.44 -11.14 8.03
C VAL A 59 -0.40 -11.96 7.31
N GLY A 60 -0.08 -13.16 7.82
CA GLY A 60 0.92 -14.02 7.20
C GLY A 60 0.99 -15.39 7.88
N GLY A 61 1.66 -16.32 7.21
CA GLY A 61 1.80 -17.66 7.73
C GLY A 61 2.92 -18.45 7.04
N ARG A 62 3.55 -19.36 7.75
CA ARG A 62 4.67 -20.18 7.24
C ARG A 62 4.30 -21.01 6.00
N ILE A 63 3.01 -21.20 5.73
CA ILE A 63 2.52 -21.86 4.52
C ILE A 63 3.01 -21.18 3.24
N CYS A 64 3.20 -19.86 3.25
CA CYS A 64 3.76 -19.10 2.12
C CYS A 64 5.18 -19.55 1.76
N LYS A 65 5.91 -20.18 2.68
CA LYS A 65 7.25 -20.77 2.43
C LYS A 65 7.18 -22.06 1.63
N SER A 66 6.03 -22.71 1.56
CA SER A 66 5.87 -24.00 0.84
C SER A 66 5.95 -23.84 -0.68
N HIS A 67 5.83 -22.63 -1.22
CA HIS A 67 6.23 -22.31 -2.58
C HIS A 67 7.76 -22.25 -2.64
N ALA A 68 8.38 -23.41 -2.89
CA ALA A 68 9.82 -23.61 -2.96
C ALA A 68 10.20 -24.07 -4.37
N ALA A 69 9.76 -23.33 -5.37
CA ALA A 69 10.13 -23.57 -6.76
C ALA A 69 11.63 -23.31 -6.98
N VAL A 70 12.20 -23.88 -8.04
CA VAL A 70 13.61 -23.71 -8.38
C VAL A 70 13.86 -22.29 -8.87
N ASN A 71 13.88 -21.36 -7.94
CA ASN A 71 14.24 -19.96 -8.15
C ASN A 71 15.10 -19.49 -6.96
N ARG A 72 16.26 -18.89 -7.27
CA ARG A 72 17.17 -18.39 -6.24
C ARG A 72 16.78 -17.02 -5.70
N LEU A 73 15.94 -16.28 -6.42
CA LEU A 73 15.57 -14.91 -6.08
C LEU A 73 14.20 -14.88 -5.37
N GLU A 74 13.13 -15.38 -6.03
CA GLU A 74 11.84 -15.55 -5.36
C GLU A 74 11.86 -16.85 -4.54
N CYS A 75 12.37 -16.79 -3.32
CA CYS A 75 12.68 -17.94 -2.47
C CYS A 75 11.97 -17.84 -1.10
N PRO A 76 11.81 -18.97 -0.37
CA PRO A 76 11.17 -19.00 0.95
C PRO A 76 11.83 -18.09 1.99
N GLU A 77 13.12 -17.81 1.85
CA GLU A 77 13.91 -16.98 2.74
C GLU A 77 13.45 -15.52 2.75
N ARG A 78 12.79 -15.05 1.68
CA ARG A 78 12.17 -13.71 1.62
C ARG A 78 11.16 -13.52 2.76
N TYR A 79 10.34 -14.54 3.04
CA TYR A 79 9.40 -14.52 4.17
C TYR A 79 10.13 -14.41 5.51
N ASP A 80 11.19 -15.19 5.70
CA ASP A 80 11.96 -15.18 6.94
C ASP A 80 12.69 -13.85 7.15
N ALA A 81 13.27 -13.27 6.10
CA ALA A 81 13.97 -11.99 6.15
C ALA A 81 13.04 -10.86 6.64
N VAL A 82 11.85 -10.74 6.05
CA VAL A 82 10.87 -9.74 6.49
C VAL A 82 10.41 -10.01 7.91
N LEU A 83 10.05 -11.27 8.25
CA LEU A 83 9.57 -11.60 9.58
C LEU A 83 10.65 -11.36 10.66
N ALA A 84 11.92 -11.62 10.36
CA ALA A 84 13.03 -11.36 11.27
C ALA A 84 13.17 -9.85 11.53
N ALA A 85 13.22 -9.03 10.48
CA ALA A 85 13.33 -7.58 10.62
C ALA A 85 12.13 -6.98 11.39
N LEU A 86 10.91 -7.47 11.14
CA LEU A 86 9.73 -7.04 11.91
C LEU A 86 9.86 -7.41 13.39
N ARG A 87 10.36 -8.60 13.72
CA ARG A 87 10.53 -9.06 15.11
C ARG A 87 11.55 -8.25 15.89
N GLU A 88 12.55 -7.72 15.23
CA GLU A 88 13.59 -6.85 15.83
C GLU A 88 13.09 -5.42 16.06
N SER A 89 11.95 -5.03 15.45
CA SER A 89 11.39 -3.70 15.61
C SER A 89 10.72 -3.51 16.97
N SER A 90 10.81 -2.30 17.51
CA SER A 90 10.19 -1.92 18.79
C SER A 90 8.65 -1.97 18.76
N TYR A 91 8.04 -1.90 17.58
CA TYR A 91 6.59 -1.89 17.38
C TYR A 91 5.98 -3.28 17.13
N PHE A 92 6.79 -4.35 16.99
CA PHE A 92 6.29 -5.69 16.65
C PHE A 92 5.19 -6.20 17.58
N SER A 93 5.35 -5.96 18.89
CA SER A 93 4.35 -6.36 19.89
C SER A 93 3.03 -5.61 19.79
N ALA A 94 3.00 -4.47 19.11
CA ALA A 94 1.78 -3.67 18.87
C ALA A 94 1.04 -4.11 17.61
N LEU A 95 1.66 -4.93 16.75
CA LEU A 95 0.99 -5.48 15.57
C LEU A 95 -0.05 -6.53 15.99
N LYS A 96 -1.24 -6.47 15.40
CA LYS A 96 -2.27 -7.48 15.60
C LYS A 96 -2.12 -8.58 14.55
N HIS A 97 -1.77 -9.78 15.00
CA HIS A 97 -1.53 -10.91 14.11
C HIS A 97 -2.83 -11.62 13.72
N PHE A 98 -3.02 -11.81 12.41
CA PHE A 98 -4.11 -12.60 11.85
C PHE A 98 -3.58 -13.82 11.10
N ARG A 99 -4.25 -14.95 11.26
CA ARG A 99 -3.92 -16.16 10.50
C ARG A 99 -4.53 -16.06 9.11
N PRO A 100 -3.76 -16.33 8.03
CA PRO A 100 -4.32 -16.42 6.70
C PRO A 100 -5.19 -17.68 6.57
N ARG A 101 -6.17 -17.63 5.67
CA ARG A 101 -6.91 -18.80 5.17
C ARG A 101 -6.64 -18.98 3.68
N PRO A 102 -6.87 -20.14 3.10
CA PRO A 102 -6.85 -20.24 1.64
C PRO A 102 -8.01 -19.43 1.04
N ALA A 103 -7.77 -18.78 -0.10
CA ALA A 103 -8.84 -18.25 -0.92
C ALA A 103 -9.66 -19.40 -1.51
N SER A 104 -10.97 -19.21 -1.59
CA SER A 104 -11.85 -20.16 -2.29
C SER A 104 -11.69 -20.02 -3.82
N ASP A 105 -12.12 -21.04 -4.55
CA ASP A 105 -12.17 -20.95 -6.01
C ASP A 105 -13.03 -19.80 -6.50
N ASP A 106 -14.13 -19.49 -5.81
CA ASP A 106 -14.99 -18.35 -6.17
C ASP A 106 -14.29 -17.01 -5.96
N GLU A 107 -13.47 -16.88 -4.92
CA GLU A 107 -12.65 -15.69 -4.72
C GLU A 107 -11.57 -15.56 -5.81
N ILE A 108 -10.94 -16.66 -6.22
CA ILE A 108 -10.00 -16.65 -7.35
C ILE A 108 -10.68 -16.25 -8.65
N ARG A 109 -11.90 -16.74 -8.91
CA ARG A 109 -12.71 -16.41 -10.09
C ARG A 109 -13.11 -14.94 -10.19
N LEU A 110 -12.97 -14.17 -9.14
CA LEU A 110 -13.21 -12.71 -9.22
C LEU A 110 -12.26 -12.01 -10.21
N CYS A 111 -11.08 -12.59 -10.43
CA CYS A 111 -10.04 -12.00 -11.28
C CYS A 111 -9.44 -12.98 -12.31
N HIS A 112 -9.58 -14.28 -12.11
CA HIS A 112 -8.97 -15.29 -12.94
C HIS A 112 -10.01 -16.22 -13.57
N ARG A 113 -9.76 -16.65 -14.81
CA ARG A 113 -10.67 -17.55 -15.52
C ARG A 113 -10.56 -18.99 -15.03
N ASP A 114 -11.66 -19.73 -15.07
CA ASP A 114 -11.70 -21.16 -14.73
C ASP A 114 -10.67 -21.99 -15.50
N THR A 115 -10.48 -21.69 -16.78
CA THR A 115 -9.50 -22.35 -17.65
C THR A 115 -8.09 -22.16 -17.15
N TYR A 116 -7.77 -20.97 -16.57
CA TYR A 116 -6.47 -20.71 -15.96
C TYR A 116 -6.28 -21.49 -14.67
N LEU A 117 -7.28 -21.48 -13.78
CA LEU A 117 -7.24 -22.27 -12.54
C LEU A 117 -7.08 -23.78 -12.81
N ALA A 118 -7.79 -24.29 -13.81
CA ALA A 118 -7.64 -25.68 -14.25
C ALA A 118 -6.22 -25.96 -14.81
N THR A 119 -5.64 -25.01 -15.53
CA THR A 119 -4.27 -25.12 -16.05
C THR A 119 -3.25 -25.18 -14.92
N ILE A 120 -3.35 -24.32 -13.90
CA ILE A 120 -2.45 -24.34 -12.73
C ILE A 120 -2.53 -25.70 -12.02
N ARG A 121 -3.73 -26.22 -11.79
CA ARG A 121 -3.93 -27.53 -11.14
C ARG A 121 -3.26 -28.65 -11.94
N ARG A 122 -3.55 -28.72 -13.24
CA ARG A 122 -2.96 -29.71 -14.14
C ARG A 122 -1.44 -29.64 -14.18
N ASP A 123 -0.86 -28.44 -14.29
CA ASP A 123 0.58 -28.24 -14.36
C ASP A 123 1.27 -28.69 -13.06
N ILE A 124 0.69 -28.40 -11.90
CA ILE A 124 1.21 -28.83 -10.60
C ILE A 124 1.04 -30.35 -10.41
N GLU A 125 -0.11 -30.92 -10.75
CA GLU A 125 -0.37 -32.37 -10.68
C GLU A 125 0.54 -33.17 -11.58
N SER A 126 0.86 -32.65 -12.77
CA SER A 126 1.81 -33.28 -13.70
C SER A 126 3.27 -33.16 -13.27
N GLY A 127 3.57 -32.37 -12.23
CA GLY A 127 4.94 -32.09 -11.80
C GLY A 127 5.71 -31.15 -12.72
N ALA A 128 5.01 -30.33 -13.49
CA ALA A 128 5.65 -29.36 -14.35
C ALA A 128 6.51 -28.39 -13.52
N PRO A 129 7.73 -28.05 -13.95
CA PRO A 129 8.61 -27.13 -13.22
C PRO A 129 8.18 -25.67 -13.36
N LYS A 130 7.29 -25.36 -14.30
CA LYS A 130 6.85 -24.02 -14.68
C LYS A 130 5.42 -24.06 -15.22
N LEU A 131 4.67 -22.98 -15.01
CA LEU A 131 3.34 -22.84 -15.58
C LEU A 131 3.40 -22.85 -17.13
N THR A 132 2.54 -23.64 -17.76
CA THR A 132 2.41 -23.65 -19.22
C THR A 132 1.76 -22.39 -19.77
N SER A 133 1.05 -21.64 -18.93
CA SER A 133 0.44 -20.36 -19.27
C SER A 133 1.38 -19.16 -19.20
N GLY A 134 2.62 -19.31 -18.71
CA GLY A 134 3.55 -18.20 -18.54
C GLY A 134 4.97 -18.61 -18.17
N ASP A 135 5.68 -17.76 -17.42
CA ASP A 135 7.09 -17.95 -17.06
C ASP A 135 7.35 -18.28 -15.60
N THR A 136 6.30 -18.37 -14.78
CA THR A 136 6.41 -18.64 -13.33
C THR A 136 6.79 -20.08 -13.05
N PHE A 137 7.88 -20.28 -12.31
CA PHE A 137 8.27 -21.58 -11.78
C PHE A 137 7.31 -22.04 -10.69
N ILE A 138 7.02 -23.34 -10.66
CA ILE A 138 6.10 -23.95 -9.70
C ILE A 138 6.70 -25.22 -9.08
N CYS A 139 6.16 -25.60 -7.94
CA CYS A 139 6.39 -26.88 -7.27
C CYS A 139 5.07 -27.45 -6.76
N ARG A 140 5.11 -28.64 -6.21
CA ARG A 140 3.92 -29.36 -5.70
C ARG A 140 3.02 -28.53 -4.77
N ASN A 141 3.60 -27.65 -3.95
CA ASN A 141 2.89 -26.85 -2.98
C ASN A 141 2.55 -25.43 -3.44
N SER A 142 2.86 -25.08 -4.68
CA SER A 142 2.69 -23.71 -5.20
C SER A 142 1.23 -23.25 -5.20
N LEU A 143 0.30 -24.14 -5.59
CA LEU A 143 -1.14 -23.82 -5.54
C LEU A 143 -1.58 -23.50 -4.11
N LEU A 144 -1.18 -24.32 -3.14
CA LEU A 144 -1.55 -24.12 -1.74
C LEU A 144 -1.02 -22.77 -1.23
N ALA A 145 0.26 -22.47 -1.47
CA ALA A 145 0.87 -21.19 -1.06
C ALA A 145 0.17 -20.00 -1.73
N ALA A 146 -0.13 -20.08 -3.02
CA ALA A 146 -0.81 -19.02 -3.77
C ALA A 146 -2.24 -18.78 -3.27
N LEU A 147 -3.00 -19.84 -2.95
CA LEU A 147 -4.33 -19.70 -2.34
C LEU A 147 -4.25 -19.02 -0.97
N PHE A 148 -3.24 -19.33 -0.15
CA PHE A 148 -3.05 -18.68 1.14
C PHE A 148 -2.56 -17.22 0.99
N ALA A 149 -1.79 -16.89 -0.04
CA ALA A 149 -1.37 -15.53 -0.32
C ALA A 149 -2.58 -14.64 -0.66
N SER A 150 -3.43 -15.08 -1.59
CA SER A 150 -4.66 -14.37 -1.94
C SER A 150 -5.66 -14.31 -0.78
N GLY A 151 -5.82 -15.42 -0.05
CA GLY A 151 -6.70 -15.47 1.12
C GLY A 151 -6.21 -14.61 2.29
N ALA A 152 -4.91 -14.40 2.44
CA ALA A 152 -4.34 -13.46 3.41
C ALA A 152 -4.77 -12.02 3.12
N ALA A 153 -4.74 -11.61 1.84
CA ALA A 153 -5.19 -10.29 1.42
C ALA A 153 -6.70 -10.09 1.69
N CYS A 154 -7.53 -11.14 1.49
CA CYS A 154 -8.95 -11.11 1.86
C CYS A 154 -9.16 -10.99 3.39
N VAL A 155 -8.37 -11.71 4.19
CA VAL A 155 -8.39 -11.59 5.67
C VAL A 155 -8.00 -10.18 6.12
N ALA A 156 -7.02 -9.55 5.46
CA ALA A 156 -6.63 -8.17 5.73
C ALA A 156 -7.78 -7.19 5.44
N VAL A 157 -8.48 -7.38 4.32
CA VAL A 157 -9.69 -6.62 3.99
C VAL A 157 -10.74 -6.75 5.08
N ASP A 158 -11.04 -7.99 5.51
CA ASP A 158 -11.99 -8.24 6.61
C ASP A 158 -11.58 -7.52 7.90
N ALA A 159 -10.30 -7.59 8.27
CA ALA A 159 -9.78 -6.98 9.49
C ALA A 159 -9.89 -5.45 9.47
N VAL A 160 -9.59 -4.83 8.33
CA VAL A 160 -9.64 -3.38 8.16
C VAL A 160 -11.08 -2.88 8.07
N LEU A 161 -11.92 -3.49 7.24
CA LEU A 161 -13.29 -3.02 7.03
C LEU A 161 -14.24 -3.35 8.18
N SER A 162 -13.92 -4.34 9.03
CA SER A 162 -14.66 -4.59 10.27
C SER A 162 -14.19 -3.74 11.47
N GLY A 163 -13.18 -2.88 11.28
CA GLY A 163 -12.63 -2.06 12.36
C GLY A 163 -11.81 -2.84 13.40
N GLN A 164 -11.31 -4.03 13.06
CA GLN A 164 -10.40 -4.78 13.91
C GLN A 164 -8.94 -4.30 13.80
N ALA A 165 -8.61 -3.62 12.70
CA ALA A 165 -7.34 -2.96 12.47
C ALA A 165 -7.57 -1.69 11.65
N LYS A 166 -6.69 -0.67 11.80
CA LYS A 166 -6.76 0.55 10.99
C LYS A 166 -6.28 0.28 9.56
N ASN A 167 -5.18 -0.44 9.45
CA ASN A 167 -4.55 -0.82 8.20
C ASN A 167 -3.93 -2.22 8.35
N ALA A 168 -3.36 -2.76 7.26
CA ALA A 168 -2.81 -4.11 7.26
C ALA A 168 -1.56 -4.24 6.39
N PHE A 169 -0.62 -5.09 6.79
CA PHE A 169 0.44 -5.62 5.96
C PHE A 169 0.31 -7.14 5.81
N CYS A 170 0.26 -7.61 4.56
CA CYS A 170 0.21 -9.03 4.21
C CYS A 170 1.62 -9.52 3.87
N LEU A 171 2.23 -10.28 4.77
CA LEU A 171 3.50 -10.97 4.55
C LEU A 171 3.23 -12.29 3.83
N THR A 172 3.16 -12.24 2.51
CA THR A 172 2.73 -13.32 1.64
C THR A 172 3.74 -13.64 0.54
N ARG A 173 3.72 -14.86 0.06
CA ARG A 173 4.39 -15.40 -1.14
C ARG A 173 3.53 -16.51 -1.72
N PRO A 174 3.53 -16.72 -3.08
CA PRO A 174 4.20 -15.91 -4.11
C PRO A 174 3.60 -14.51 -4.26
N PRO A 175 4.30 -13.58 -4.98
CA PRO A 175 3.76 -12.28 -5.35
C PRO A 175 2.59 -12.39 -6.32
N GLY A 176 1.94 -11.24 -6.68
CA GLY A 176 0.69 -11.31 -7.43
C GLY A 176 0.55 -10.35 -8.61
N HIS A 177 1.14 -9.17 -8.61
CA HIS A 177 0.80 -8.05 -9.48
C HIS A 177 1.02 -8.31 -10.99
N HIS A 178 1.85 -9.30 -11.37
CA HIS A 178 2.03 -9.69 -12.75
C HIS A 178 1.01 -10.70 -13.26
N ALA A 179 0.31 -11.44 -12.39
CA ALA A 179 -0.66 -12.44 -12.82
C ALA A 179 -1.86 -11.78 -13.49
N THR A 180 -2.10 -12.11 -14.77
CA THR A 180 -3.27 -11.66 -15.54
C THR A 180 -4.45 -12.60 -15.32
N ALA A 181 -5.59 -12.33 -15.93
CA ALA A 181 -6.77 -13.21 -15.81
C ALA A 181 -6.50 -14.66 -16.30
N GLU A 182 -5.50 -14.87 -17.16
CA GLU A 182 -5.24 -16.14 -17.83
C GLU A 182 -3.78 -16.63 -17.75
N ARG A 183 -2.88 -15.84 -17.16
CA ARG A 183 -1.44 -16.13 -17.18
C ARG A 183 -0.78 -15.86 -15.84
N GLY A 184 0.07 -16.81 -15.40
CA GLY A 184 1.00 -16.59 -14.30
C GLY A 184 2.38 -16.24 -14.84
N MET A 185 2.90 -15.08 -14.49
CA MET A 185 4.19 -14.60 -14.95
C MET A 185 4.89 -13.76 -13.88
N GLY A 186 6.18 -13.48 -14.04
CA GLY A 186 6.94 -12.67 -13.09
C GLY A 186 6.88 -13.23 -11.68
N PHE A 187 7.03 -14.53 -11.48
CA PHE A 187 6.88 -15.26 -10.22
C PHE A 187 5.45 -15.32 -9.65
N CYS A 188 4.49 -14.57 -10.22
CA CYS A 188 3.11 -14.51 -9.75
C CYS A 188 2.29 -15.69 -10.27
N ILE A 189 1.40 -16.20 -9.41
CA ILE A 189 0.43 -17.25 -9.75
C ILE A 189 -0.98 -16.66 -9.78
N PHE A 190 -1.44 -16.06 -8.69
CA PHE A 190 -2.69 -15.30 -8.64
C PHE A 190 -2.42 -13.84 -8.31
N ASN A 191 -3.28 -12.95 -8.77
CA ASN A 191 -3.17 -11.53 -8.46
C ASN A 191 -3.81 -11.23 -7.09
N ASN A 192 -2.99 -11.28 -6.05
CA ASN A 192 -3.43 -11.17 -4.67
C ASN A 192 -4.19 -9.87 -4.38
N VAL A 193 -3.67 -8.76 -4.87
CA VAL A 193 -4.26 -7.42 -4.66
C VAL A 193 -5.56 -7.28 -5.46
N ALA A 194 -5.59 -7.74 -6.71
CA ALA A 194 -6.79 -7.66 -7.53
C ALA A 194 -7.95 -8.48 -6.95
N ILE A 195 -7.66 -9.72 -6.51
CA ILE A 195 -8.64 -10.58 -5.85
C ILE A 195 -9.19 -9.90 -4.59
N ALA A 196 -8.31 -9.34 -3.74
CA ALA A 196 -8.71 -8.66 -2.52
C ALA A 196 -9.52 -7.38 -2.79
N ALA A 197 -9.20 -6.63 -3.85
CA ALA A 197 -9.97 -5.46 -4.27
C ALA A 197 -11.39 -5.85 -4.71
N ARG A 198 -11.54 -6.87 -5.54
CA ARG A 198 -12.85 -7.42 -5.92
C ARG A 198 -13.63 -7.99 -4.74
N TYR A 199 -12.92 -8.69 -3.84
CA TYR A 199 -13.51 -9.20 -2.61
C TYR A 199 -14.05 -8.07 -1.73
N ALA A 200 -13.31 -6.97 -1.57
CA ALA A 200 -13.78 -5.80 -0.84
C ALA A 200 -15.05 -5.19 -1.47
N GLN A 201 -15.08 -5.08 -2.79
CA GLN A 201 -16.26 -4.60 -3.51
C GLN A 201 -17.45 -5.53 -3.32
N GLN A 202 -17.26 -6.85 -3.48
CA GLN A 202 -18.36 -7.80 -3.48
C GLN A 202 -18.90 -8.06 -2.07
N LYS A 203 -18.04 -8.25 -1.09
CA LYS A 203 -18.42 -8.63 0.28
C LYS A 203 -18.73 -7.43 1.18
N HIS A 204 -17.98 -6.35 1.01
CA HIS A 204 -18.07 -5.17 1.89
C HIS A 204 -18.68 -3.95 1.20
N GLN A 205 -19.16 -4.08 -0.04
CA GLN A 205 -19.81 -3.02 -0.81
C GLN A 205 -18.94 -1.77 -1.01
N VAL A 206 -17.60 -1.94 -1.01
CA VAL A 206 -16.66 -0.85 -1.32
C VAL A 206 -16.90 -0.42 -2.77
N GLY A 207 -17.17 0.86 -3.00
CA GLY A 207 -17.46 1.37 -4.33
C GLY A 207 -16.19 1.62 -5.15
N LYS A 208 -15.27 2.41 -4.61
CA LYS A 208 -14.05 2.84 -5.32
C LYS A 208 -12.78 2.41 -4.59
N VAL A 209 -11.87 1.81 -5.32
CA VAL A 209 -10.60 1.32 -4.77
C VAL A 209 -9.41 1.93 -5.51
N LEU A 210 -8.44 2.41 -4.76
CA LEU A 210 -7.12 2.79 -5.28
C LEU A 210 -6.14 1.63 -5.08
N ILE A 211 -5.38 1.27 -6.11
CA ILE A 211 -4.25 0.35 -6.02
C ILE A 211 -2.99 1.14 -6.37
N VAL A 212 -2.09 1.28 -5.41
CA VAL A 212 -0.77 1.91 -5.55
C VAL A 212 0.27 0.80 -5.69
N ASP A 213 1.00 0.79 -6.78
CA ASP A 213 2.05 -0.18 -7.06
C ASP A 213 3.39 0.54 -7.17
N TRP A 214 4.31 0.27 -6.25
CA TRP A 214 5.67 0.81 -6.26
C TRP A 214 6.75 -0.27 -6.39
N ASP A 215 6.36 -1.49 -6.75
CA ASP A 215 7.31 -2.50 -7.23
C ASP A 215 8.16 -1.91 -8.37
N VAL A 216 9.41 -2.35 -8.51
CA VAL A 216 10.27 -1.87 -9.59
C VAL A 216 9.75 -2.25 -10.97
N HIS A 217 8.92 -3.32 -11.03
CA HIS A 217 8.29 -3.81 -12.25
C HIS A 217 6.89 -3.24 -12.41
N HIS A 218 6.48 -3.00 -13.64
CA HIS A 218 5.08 -2.66 -13.92
C HIS A 218 4.16 -3.85 -13.60
N GLY A 219 3.12 -3.63 -12.78
CA GLY A 219 2.12 -4.64 -12.43
C GLY A 219 1.10 -4.86 -13.56
N ASN A 220 1.58 -5.39 -14.68
CA ASN A 220 0.80 -5.59 -15.90
C ASN A 220 -0.48 -6.42 -15.68
N GLY A 221 -0.45 -7.37 -14.75
CA GLY A 221 -1.61 -8.20 -14.44
C GLY A 221 -2.71 -7.40 -13.76
N THR A 222 -2.36 -6.57 -12.79
CA THR A 222 -3.32 -5.68 -12.12
C THR A 222 -3.92 -4.68 -13.12
N GLN A 223 -3.07 -4.06 -13.94
CA GLN A 223 -3.53 -3.16 -14.99
C GLN A 223 -4.51 -3.86 -15.96
N GLU A 224 -4.16 -5.05 -16.47
CA GLU A 224 -5.00 -5.79 -17.42
C GLU A 224 -6.38 -6.13 -16.85
N ILE A 225 -6.42 -6.63 -15.60
CA ILE A 225 -7.66 -7.04 -14.93
C ILE A 225 -8.63 -5.85 -14.78
N PHE A 226 -8.12 -4.64 -14.55
CA PHE A 226 -8.92 -3.45 -14.28
C PHE A 226 -8.96 -2.42 -15.40
N TYR A 227 -8.39 -2.72 -16.56
CA TYR A 227 -8.19 -1.74 -17.64
C TYR A 227 -9.46 -1.10 -18.18
N GLU A 228 -10.62 -1.79 -18.05
CA GLU A 228 -11.94 -1.30 -18.46
C GLU A 228 -12.86 -0.95 -17.28
N ASP A 229 -12.33 -0.90 -16.05
CA ASP A 229 -13.10 -0.71 -14.82
C ASP A 229 -12.91 0.67 -14.18
N GLY A 230 -13.93 1.52 -14.28
CA GLY A 230 -13.91 2.85 -13.67
C GLY A 230 -14.05 2.89 -12.15
N SER A 231 -14.23 1.75 -11.47
CA SER A 231 -14.32 1.67 -10.01
C SER A 231 -12.97 1.37 -9.34
N ILE A 232 -11.95 1.00 -10.11
CA ILE A 232 -10.59 0.74 -9.64
C ILE A 232 -9.64 1.73 -10.29
N PHE A 233 -8.90 2.48 -9.48
CA PHE A 233 -7.81 3.31 -9.96
C PHE A 233 -6.49 2.59 -9.73
N TYR A 234 -5.76 2.28 -10.79
CA TYR A 234 -4.45 1.67 -10.75
C TYR A 234 -3.36 2.71 -11.02
N PHE A 235 -2.42 2.83 -10.10
CA PHE A 235 -1.21 3.64 -10.24
C PHE A 235 0.02 2.76 -10.15
N SER A 236 1.00 2.96 -11.03
CA SER A 236 2.29 2.29 -10.97
C SER A 236 3.44 3.27 -11.22
N ALA A 237 4.41 3.29 -10.28
CA ALA A 237 5.70 3.94 -10.46
C ALA A 237 6.77 2.86 -10.60
N HIS A 238 7.28 2.63 -11.81
CA HIS A 238 8.13 1.49 -12.14
C HIS A 238 9.30 1.88 -13.05
N GLN A 239 10.35 1.07 -13.06
CA GLN A 239 11.48 1.27 -13.95
C GLN A 239 11.09 0.98 -15.41
N ALA A 240 11.49 1.84 -16.34
CA ALA A 240 11.35 1.59 -17.78
C ALA A 240 12.56 2.13 -18.56
N PRO A 241 13.00 1.41 -19.63
CA PRO A 241 12.52 0.09 -20.06
C PRO A 241 12.96 -1.03 -19.12
N TRP A 242 12.03 -1.88 -18.71
CA TRP A 242 12.29 -3.05 -17.84
C TRP A 242 11.23 -4.14 -18.06
N TYR A 243 11.38 -5.31 -17.39
CA TYR A 243 10.33 -6.32 -17.38
C TYR A 243 9.01 -5.74 -16.82
N PRO A 244 7.83 -6.08 -17.36
CA PRO A 244 7.56 -6.98 -18.49
C PRO A 244 7.52 -6.26 -19.84
N GLY A 245 7.92 -5.01 -19.95
CA GLY A 245 7.92 -4.23 -21.19
C GLY A 245 6.58 -3.54 -21.51
N THR A 246 5.73 -3.37 -20.51
CA THR A 246 4.44 -2.65 -20.53
C THR A 246 4.46 -1.48 -19.56
N GLY A 247 3.35 -0.74 -19.43
CA GLY A 247 3.22 0.37 -18.48
C GLY A 247 3.67 1.70 -19.08
N SER A 248 3.38 1.94 -20.36
CA SER A 248 3.64 3.24 -20.96
C SER A 248 2.67 4.31 -20.41
N LYS A 249 3.07 5.57 -20.45
CA LYS A 249 2.24 6.70 -19.97
C LYS A 249 0.93 6.84 -20.74
N GLU A 250 0.89 6.34 -21.97
CA GLU A 250 -0.25 6.35 -22.86
C GLU A 250 -1.30 5.28 -22.51
N GLU A 251 -0.93 4.28 -21.72
CA GLU A 251 -1.84 3.25 -21.22
C GLU A 251 -2.67 3.82 -20.06
N THR A 252 -3.81 4.44 -20.36
CA THR A 252 -4.64 5.17 -19.38
C THR A 252 -5.98 4.51 -19.06
N GLY A 253 -6.18 3.27 -19.50
CA GLY A 253 -7.45 2.56 -19.40
C GLY A 253 -8.30 2.66 -20.68
N ARG A 254 -9.41 1.93 -20.71
CA ARG A 254 -10.33 1.86 -21.86
C ARG A 254 -11.77 1.79 -21.39
N GLY A 255 -12.71 2.26 -22.24
CA GLY A 255 -14.14 2.18 -21.93
C GLY A 255 -14.48 2.90 -20.64
N LYS A 256 -15.08 2.20 -19.68
CA LYS A 256 -15.43 2.76 -18.35
C LYS A 256 -14.20 3.04 -17.49
N GLY A 257 -13.08 2.36 -17.76
CA GLY A 257 -11.81 2.54 -17.07
C GLY A 257 -10.90 3.61 -17.69
N LEU A 258 -11.38 4.35 -18.72
CA LEU A 258 -10.55 5.41 -19.31
C LEU A 258 -10.24 6.50 -18.27
N GLY A 259 -8.96 6.74 -18.05
CA GLY A 259 -8.44 7.70 -17.06
C GLY A 259 -8.31 7.12 -15.64
N THR A 260 -8.51 5.81 -15.44
CA THR A 260 -8.31 5.14 -14.14
C THR A 260 -7.04 4.27 -14.08
N THR A 261 -6.19 4.34 -15.09
CA THR A 261 -4.83 3.80 -15.10
C THR A 261 -3.85 4.96 -15.22
N LEU A 262 -2.84 4.98 -14.34
CA LEU A 262 -1.80 6.01 -14.31
C LEU A 262 -0.44 5.35 -14.17
N ASN A 263 0.31 5.31 -15.27
CA ASN A 263 1.67 4.79 -15.32
C ASN A 263 2.70 5.92 -15.26
N CYS A 264 3.66 5.78 -14.35
CA CYS A 264 4.77 6.69 -14.17
C CYS A 264 6.10 5.93 -14.34
N PRO A 265 6.48 5.61 -15.60
CA PRO A 265 7.77 4.98 -15.87
C PRO A 265 8.91 5.95 -15.52
N VAL A 266 9.87 5.45 -14.73
CA VAL A 266 11.08 6.18 -14.33
C VAL A 266 12.32 5.50 -14.90
N ALA A 267 13.36 6.28 -15.13
CA ALA A 267 14.60 5.76 -15.72
C ALA A 267 15.39 4.90 -14.72
N ARG A 268 16.21 4.01 -15.23
CA ARG A 268 17.23 3.31 -14.42
C ARG A 268 18.07 4.33 -13.64
N GLY A 269 18.29 4.08 -12.35
CA GLY A 269 19.03 4.96 -11.45
C GLY A 269 18.19 6.09 -10.85
N ALA A 270 16.91 6.17 -11.21
CA ALA A 270 15.98 7.09 -10.54
C ALA A 270 15.85 6.74 -9.06
N GLY A 271 15.73 7.76 -8.24
CA GLY A 271 15.65 7.62 -6.79
C GLY A 271 14.42 8.32 -6.21
N ARG A 272 14.64 8.90 -5.03
CA ARG A 272 13.60 9.59 -4.28
C ARG A 272 12.89 10.68 -5.11
N GLU A 273 13.67 11.53 -5.78
CA GLU A 273 13.12 12.72 -6.45
C GLU A 273 12.08 12.34 -7.50
N GLU A 274 12.41 11.44 -8.41
CA GLU A 274 11.53 11.04 -9.52
C GLU A 274 10.32 10.25 -9.04
N VAL A 275 10.53 9.31 -8.11
CA VAL A 275 9.42 8.49 -7.58
C VAL A 275 8.45 9.36 -6.77
N PHE A 276 8.96 10.23 -5.90
CA PHE A 276 8.10 11.14 -5.11
C PHE A 276 7.37 12.16 -5.99
N ALA A 277 8.00 12.64 -7.05
CA ALA A 277 7.33 13.49 -8.03
C ALA A 277 6.12 12.80 -8.68
N ALA A 278 6.22 11.49 -8.98
CA ALA A 278 5.09 10.72 -9.48
C ALA A 278 3.93 10.67 -8.48
N PHE A 279 4.22 10.46 -7.19
CA PHE A 279 3.21 10.45 -6.13
C PHE A 279 2.58 11.82 -5.89
N GLN A 280 3.41 12.86 -5.74
CA GLN A 280 2.94 14.19 -5.33
C GLN A 280 2.30 14.98 -6.47
N HIS A 281 2.83 14.86 -7.71
CA HIS A 281 2.39 15.68 -8.82
C HIS A 281 1.48 14.98 -9.81
N GLN A 282 1.41 13.62 -9.79
CA GLN A 282 0.56 12.88 -10.69
C GLN A 282 -0.51 12.09 -9.93
N LEU A 283 -0.12 11.26 -8.94
CA LEU A 283 -1.09 10.44 -8.19
C LEU A 283 -2.00 11.30 -7.30
N ALA A 284 -1.47 12.17 -6.45
CA ALA A 284 -2.29 12.93 -5.49
C ALA A 284 -3.42 13.72 -6.15
N PRO A 285 -3.19 14.50 -7.26
CA PRO A 285 -4.30 15.15 -7.97
C PRO A 285 -5.30 14.20 -8.63
N ALA A 286 -4.87 12.98 -8.97
CA ALA A 286 -5.76 11.96 -9.52
C ALA A 286 -6.65 11.36 -8.43
N VAL A 287 -6.09 11.10 -7.24
CA VAL A 287 -6.82 10.61 -6.06
C VAL A 287 -7.86 11.63 -5.60
N ASP A 288 -7.54 12.93 -5.62
CA ASP A 288 -8.50 14.00 -5.28
C ASP A 288 -9.75 13.98 -6.17
N ARG A 289 -9.61 13.61 -7.43
CA ARG A 289 -10.74 13.45 -8.36
C ARG A 289 -11.45 12.11 -8.20
N PHE A 290 -10.69 11.04 -7.97
CA PHE A 290 -11.22 9.68 -7.89
C PHE A 290 -11.93 9.39 -6.57
N LYS A 291 -11.38 9.82 -5.42
CA LYS A 291 -11.91 9.66 -4.06
C LYS A 291 -12.15 8.18 -3.69
N PRO A 292 -11.09 7.40 -3.47
CA PRO A 292 -11.22 5.99 -3.12
C PRO A 292 -11.81 5.80 -1.71
N GLU A 293 -12.48 4.70 -1.49
CA GLU A 293 -13.02 4.26 -0.19
C GLU A 293 -12.12 3.24 0.52
N LEU A 294 -11.16 2.65 -0.23
CA LEU A 294 -10.16 1.72 0.25
C LEU A 294 -8.89 1.87 -0.60
N VAL A 295 -7.73 1.80 0.04
CA VAL A 295 -6.44 1.85 -0.65
C VAL A 295 -5.71 0.51 -0.49
N PHE A 296 -5.24 -0.03 -1.61
CA PHE A 296 -4.29 -1.15 -1.63
C PHE A 296 -2.90 -0.66 -2.01
N VAL A 297 -1.90 -1.39 -1.52
CA VAL A 297 -0.51 -1.21 -1.94
C VAL A 297 0.02 -2.56 -2.42
N SER A 298 0.41 -2.64 -3.69
CA SER A 298 1.34 -3.66 -4.18
C SER A 298 2.74 -3.24 -3.75
N ALA A 299 3.16 -3.78 -2.59
CA ALA A 299 4.36 -3.37 -1.89
C ALA A 299 5.56 -4.22 -2.32
N GLY A 300 6.13 -3.89 -3.48
CA GLY A 300 7.45 -4.37 -3.89
C GLY A 300 8.55 -3.56 -3.22
N PHE A 301 9.63 -4.23 -2.85
CA PHE A 301 10.80 -3.60 -2.24
C PHE A 301 12.06 -3.75 -3.10
N ASP A 302 11.89 -4.14 -4.36
CA ASP A 302 12.92 -4.26 -5.38
C ASP A 302 13.26 -2.94 -6.09
N SER A 303 12.52 -1.87 -5.83
CA SER A 303 12.92 -0.49 -6.13
C SER A 303 14.02 0.03 -5.19
N ARG A 304 14.40 -0.75 -4.15
CA ARG A 304 15.45 -0.40 -3.19
C ARG A 304 16.83 -0.51 -3.85
N HIS A 305 17.70 0.45 -3.48
CA HIS A 305 19.12 0.39 -3.86
C HIS A 305 19.73 -0.98 -3.51
N GLY A 306 20.45 -1.56 -4.45
CA GLY A 306 21.14 -2.83 -4.26
C GLY A 306 20.30 -4.08 -4.57
N ASP A 307 19.04 -3.96 -4.93
CA ASP A 307 18.25 -5.13 -5.33
C ASP A 307 18.77 -5.75 -6.63
N PRO A 308 18.86 -7.09 -6.73
CA PRO A 308 19.38 -7.76 -7.91
C PRO A 308 18.48 -7.64 -9.15
N LEU A 309 17.18 -7.42 -8.99
CA LEU A 309 16.19 -7.32 -10.07
C LEU A 309 15.72 -5.90 -10.39
N GLY A 310 16.07 -4.93 -9.55
CA GLY A 310 15.81 -3.51 -9.77
C GLY A 310 17.09 -2.71 -10.03
N ARG A 311 16.93 -1.48 -10.51
CA ARG A 311 18.02 -0.51 -10.67
C ARG A 311 17.57 0.89 -10.28
N LEU A 312 16.55 0.98 -9.43
CA LEU A 312 16.18 2.21 -8.75
C LEU A 312 17.01 2.37 -7.46
N GLU A 313 17.00 3.56 -6.89
CA GLU A 313 17.90 3.95 -5.81
C GLU A 313 17.15 4.35 -4.53
N LEU A 314 15.96 3.75 -4.28
CA LEU A 314 15.21 4.02 -3.06
C LEU A 314 15.90 3.45 -1.83
N THR A 315 15.76 4.15 -0.71
CA THR A 315 16.26 3.74 0.61
C THR A 315 15.12 3.26 1.50
N ASP A 316 15.43 2.65 2.64
CA ASP A 316 14.43 2.25 3.65
C ASP A 316 13.62 3.46 4.14
N ARG A 317 14.26 4.63 4.26
CA ARG A 317 13.58 5.88 4.61
C ARG A 317 12.58 6.31 3.55
N ASP A 318 12.86 6.07 2.28
CA ASP A 318 11.94 6.42 1.19
C ASP A 318 10.67 5.57 1.24
N TYR A 319 10.75 4.29 1.58
CA TYR A 319 9.55 3.45 1.78
C TYR A 319 8.73 3.89 2.99
N PHE A 320 9.38 4.32 4.08
CA PHE A 320 8.67 4.94 5.21
C PHE A 320 7.90 6.19 4.76
N ASP A 321 8.55 7.08 4.02
CA ASP A 321 7.95 8.34 3.58
C ASP A 321 6.88 8.12 2.49
N LEU A 322 7.07 7.20 1.51
CA LEU A 322 6.05 6.82 0.52
C LEU A 322 4.79 6.26 1.20
N THR A 323 4.99 5.42 2.23
CA THR A 323 3.88 4.93 3.06
C THR A 323 3.13 6.08 3.70
N GLY A 324 3.85 7.12 4.16
CA GLY A 324 3.26 8.35 4.68
C GLY A 324 2.33 9.03 3.69
N LEU A 325 2.78 9.20 2.44
CA LEU A 325 1.96 9.80 1.37
C LEU A 325 0.70 8.99 1.08
N VAL A 326 0.80 7.66 1.08
CA VAL A 326 -0.36 6.78 0.88
C VAL A 326 -1.34 6.89 2.05
N LEU A 327 -0.84 6.94 3.29
CA LEU A 327 -1.69 7.11 4.48
C LEU A 327 -2.41 8.47 4.47
N GLU A 328 -1.74 9.55 4.06
CA GLU A 328 -2.37 10.88 3.93
C GLU A 328 -3.54 10.84 2.92
N MET A 329 -3.37 10.20 1.77
CA MET A 329 -4.44 10.00 0.79
C MET A 329 -5.58 9.14 1.36
N ALA A 330 -5.23 8.07 2.09
CA ALA A 330 -6.22 7.18 2.71
C ALA A 330 -6.97 7.87 3.85
N ASP A 331 -6.31 8.66 4.68
CA ASP A 331 -6.95 9.45 5.75
C ASP A 331 -7.95 10.47 5.17
N GLN A 332 -7.64 11.03 4.00
CA GLN A 332 -8.51 12.02 3.37
C GLN A 332 -9.79 11.42 2.76
N TYR A 333 -9.74 10.20 2.20
CA TYR A 333 -10.83 9.65 1.39
C TYR A 333 -11.33 8.27 1.84
N ALA A 334 -10.51 7.50 2.54
CA ALA A 334 -10.74 6.10 2.87
C ALA A 334 -10.73 5.81 4.38
N ASP A 335 -10.95 6.83 5.23
CA ASP A 335 -10.89 6.72 6.70
C ASP A 335 -9.59 6.06 7.22
N GLY A 336 -8.47 6.27 6.51
CA GLY A 336 -7.17 5.68 6.82
C GLY A 336 -7.04 4.19 6.48
N ARG A 337 -7.97 3.62 5.72
CA ARG A 337 -7.98 2.19 5.38
C ARG A 337 -6.98 1.86 4.30
N VAL A 338 -5.93 1.14 4.68
CA VAL A 338 -4.89 0.67 3.76
C VAL A 338 -4.66 -0.83 3.94
N VAL A 339 -4.62 -1.57 2.85
CA VAL A 339 -4.20 -2.98 2.81
C VAL A 339 -2.98 -3.09 1.91
N SER A 340 -1.82 -3.36 2.51
CA SER A 340 -0.55 -3.54 1.81
C SER A 340 -0.23 -5.03 1.65
N VAL A 341 0.21 -5.43 0.46
CA VAL A 341 0.53 -6.81 0.12
C VAL A 341 1.95 -6.89 -0.43
N LEU A 342 2.78 -7.75 0.13
CA LEU A 342 4.15 -7.96 -0.33
C LEU A 342 4.17 -8.47 -1.77
N GLU A 343 4.96 -7.81 -2.61
CA GLU A 343 5.28 -8.22 -3.98
C GLU A 343 6.77 -8.57 -4.11
N GLY A 344 7.55 -7.84 -4.90
CA GLY A 344 8.97 -8.04 -5.11
C GLY A 344 9.88 -7.62 -3.94
N GLY A 345 11.18 -7.68 -4.19
CA GLY A 345 12.26 -7.45 -3.24
C GLY A 345 13.09 -8.72 -3.02
N TYR A 346 14.34 -8.72 -3.50
CA TYR A 346 15.15 -9.93 -3.68
C TYR A 346 16.55 -9.83 -3.05
N ASP A 347 16.99 -8.66 -2.62
CA ASP A 347 18.04 -8.53 -1.61
C ASP A 347 17.43 -8.80 -0.22
N LEU A 348 17.70 -9.94 0.37
CA LEU A 348 17.05 -10.39 1.61
C LEU A 348 17.20 -9.38 2.77
N THR A 349 18.38 -8.79 2.89
CA THR A 349 18.66 -7.79 3.94
C THR A 349 17.88 -6.52 3.68
N GLY A 350 17.96 -6.00 2.46
CA GLY A 350 17.24 -4.79 2.05
C GLY A 350 15.74 -4.96 2.05
N LEU A 351 15.23 -6.12 1.62
CA LEU A 351 13.81 -6.46 1.70
C LEU A 351 13.32 -6.40 3.16
N GLY A 352 14.07 -7.00 4.09
CA GLY A 352 13.70 -7.01 5.51
C GLY A 352 13.63 -5.60 6.09
N SER A 353 14.67 -4.79 5.87
CA SER A 353 14.75 -3.42 6.41
C SER A 353 13.71 -2.48 5.79
N ALA A 354 13.51 -2.53 4.47
CA ALA A 354 12.52 -1.71 3.79
C ALA A 354 11.08 -2.06 4.19
N ALA A 355 10.76 -3.36 4.28
CA ALA A 355 9.45 -3.81 4.76
C ALA A 355 9.20 -3.42 6.24
N ALA A 356 10.23 -3.46 7.08
CA ALA A 356 10.11 -2.99 8.45
C ALA A 356 9.86 -1.48 8.51
N ALA A 357 10.54 -0.67 7.70
CA ALA A 357 10.32 0.78 7.62
C ALA A 357 8.89 1.11 7.13
N HIS A 358 8.39 0.37 6.13
CA HIS A 358 7.00 0.46 5.68
C HIS A 358 6.00 0.15 6.81
N CYS A 359 6.19 -0.98 7.51
CA CYS A 359 5.31 -1.37 8.62
C CYS A 359 5.39 -0.40 9.81
N ASP A 360 6.56 0.17 10.10
CA ASP A 360 6.69 1.21 11.12
C ASP A 360 5.80 2.41 10.81
N ARG A 361 5.80 2.86 9.57
CA ARG A 361 4.96 3.98 9.16
C ARG A 361 3.46 3.64 9.18
N LEU A 362 3.08 2.42 8.76
CA LEU A 362 1.70 1.94 8.92
C LEU A 362 1.27 1.95 10.38
N GLN A 363 2.14 1.53 11.30
CA GLN A 363 1.86 1.53 12.73
C GLN A 363 1.75 2.93 13.32
N GLN A 364 2.43 3.92 12.76
CA GLN A 364 2.38 5.32 13.18
C GLN A 364 1.19 6.09 12.56
N GLY A 365 0.69 5.68 11.42
CA GLY A 365 -0.36 6.32 10.61
C GLY A 365 -1.73 5.95 10.93
#